data_6b01d208460e94d9e4eb2c2c64e538e4
#
_entry.id   6b01d208460e94d9e4eb2c2c64e538e4
#
_cell.length_a   1.000
_cell.length_b   1.000
_cell.length_c   1.000
_cell.angle_alpha   90.00
_cell.angle_beta   90.00
_cell.angle_gamma   90.00
#
_symmetry.space_group_name_H-M   'P 1'
#
loop_
_entity.id
_entity.type
_entity.pdbx_description
1 polymer ?
#
loop_
_entity_poly.entity_id
_entity_poly.type
_entity_poly.pdbx_seq_one_letter_code
_entity_poly.pdbx_strand_id
1 'polypeptide(L)'
;MRAASEPEPWLPPGFGGWVLGRLLGLVLLVGAGWVVYDCASSDRFQVRSVRIQGNVLLSRAEVESVAAVTGANVFWVDRAQVAERVRALPLVQRVEIGATLPDEVDISIVERQPAAFWVSGDHSYLVDTEGVILKAVDAETQHARACAGQPCDPRLAPLPTVAQLDGQPLMPGDRVDASALATSALLVSLLPSVGVQPLGFEWSRDSGLEVPTRDGWRARFDGSGNIDQQIASLRSIRDELARTRGAAELIDVRFGDRPYFR
;
A
#
# COMPACT_ATOMS: atom_id res chain seq x y z
N MET A 1 -55.07 -39.31 -78.69
CA MET A 1 -54.95 -39.08 -77.24
C MET A 1 -53.59 -38.52 -76.98
N ARG A 2 -53.43 -37.21 -76.66
CA ARG A 2 -52.19 -36.57 -76.26
C ARG A 2 -52.18 -36.56 -74.74
N ALA A 3 -51.18 -37.21 -74.16
CA ALA A 3 -50.93 -37.16 -72.72
C ALA A 3 -50.52 -35.72 -72.36
N ALA A 4 -51.25 -35.13 -71.41
CA ALA A 4 -50.86 -33.84 -70.85
C ALA A 4 -49.61 -34.07 -70.01
N SER A 5 -48.52 -33.38 -70.35
CA SER A 5 -47.30 -33.31 -69.54
C SER A 5 -47.60 -32.51 -68.26
N GLU A 6 -47.47 -33.12 -67.11
CA GLU A 6 -47.45 -32.40 -65.82
C GLU A 6 -46.37 -31.35 -65.80
N PRO A 7 -46.59 -30.16 -65.26
CA PRO A 7 -45.55 -29.15 -65.13
C PRO A 7 -44.54 -29.59 -64.09
N GLU A 8 -43.30 -29.78 -64.51
CA GLU A 8 -42.19 -29.99 -63.56
C GLU A 8 -42.07 -28.81 -62.58
N PRO A 9 -41.88 -29.07 -61.30
CA PRO A 9 -41.68 -28.00 -60.36
C PRO A 9 -40.35 -27.27 -60.69
N TRP A 10 -40.43 -25.99 -61.00
CA TRP A 10 -39.32 -25.13 -61.44
C TRP A 10 -38.31 -24.76 -60.33
N LEU A 11 -38.41 -25.35 -59.12
CA LEU A 11 -37.51 -25.15 -58.03
C LEU A 11 -36.21 -25.91 -58.22
N PRO A 12 -35.03 -25.25 -58.24
CA PRO A 12 -33.75 -25.90 -58.42
C PRO A 12 -33.47 -26.88 -57.28
N PRO A 13 -32.83 -28.02 -57.51
CA PRO A 13 -32.47 -28.98 -56.49
C PRO A 13 -31.48 -28.31 -55.51
N GLY A 14 -31.81 -28.25 -54.24
CA GLY A 14 -31.03 -27.55 -53.18
C GLY A 14 -31.67 -26.32 -52.58
N PHE A 15 -32.73 -25.77 -53.18
CA PHE A 15 -33.41 -24.56 -52.71
C PHE A 15 -33.93 -24.71 -51.26
N GLY A 16 -34.45 -25.89 -50.88
CA GLY A 16 -34.91 -26.19 -49.53
C GLY A 16 -33.77 -26.18 -48.48
N GLY A 17 -32.61 -26.73 -48.85
CA GLY A 17 -31.46 -26.74 -47.96
C GLY A 17 -30.87 -25.35 -47.68
N TRP A 18 -30.87 -24.50 -48.72
CA TRP A 18 -30.38 -23.13 -48.58
C TRP A 18 -31.32 -22.23 -47.75
N VAL A 19 -32.63 -22.38 -47.91
CA VAL A 19 -33.61 -21.68 -47.06
C VAL A 19 -33.57 -22.17 -45.64
N LEU A 20 -33.45 -23.48 -45.40
CA LEU A 20 -33.36 -24.08 -44.09
C LEU A 20 -32.08 -23.61 -43.35
N GLY A 21 -30.93 -23.55 -44.06
CA GLY A 21 -29.68 -23.03 -43.50
C GLY A 21 -29.77 -21.56 -43.06
N ARG A 22 -30.49 -20.72 -43.86
CA ARG A 22 -30.70 -19.31 -43.47
C ARG A 22 -31.66 -19.17 -42.31
N LEU A 23 -32.70 -19.96 -42.23
CA LEU A 23 -33.62 -19.96 -41.10
C LEU A 23 -32.92 -20.41 -39.82
N LEU A 24 -32.08 -21.44 -39.88
CA LEU A 24 -31.27 -21.89 -38.76
C LEU A 24 -30.27 -20.80 -38.31
N GLY A 25 -29.62 -20.15 -39.27
CA GLY A 25 -28.71 -19.01 -38.98
C GLY A 25 -29.45 -17.85 -38.30
N LEU A 26 -30.67 -17.51 -38.75
CA LEU A 26 -31.48 -16.46 -38.14
C LEU A 26 -31.91 -16.84 -36.71
N VAL A 27 -32.35 -18.07 -36.46
CA VAL A 27 -32.71 -18.56 -35.12
C VAL A 27 -31.51 -18.50 -34.17
N LEU A 28 -30.31 -18.93 -34.62
CA LEU A 28 -29.09 -18.84 -33.82
C LEU A 28 -28.74 -17.38 -33.52
N LEU A 29 -28.87 -16.48 -34.49
CA LEU A 29 -28.59 -15.06 -34.29
C LEU A 29 -29.54 -14.41 -33.29
N VAL A 30 -30.84 -14.68 -33.42
CA VAL A 30 -31.85 -14.20 -32.46
C VAL A 30 -31.62 -14.78 -31.06
N GLY A 31 -31.31 -16.08 -30.97
CA GLY A 31 -30.99 -16.74 -29.72
C GLY A 31 -29.74 -16.14 -29.04
N ALA A 32 -28.69 -15.91 -29.82
CA ALA A 32 -27.46 -15.26 -29.32
C ALA A 32 -27.74 -13.81 -28.87
N GLY A 33 -28.50 -13.06 -29.64
CA GLY A 33 -28.92 -11.70 -29.26
C GLY A 33 -29.73 -11.68 -27.98
N TRP A 34 -30.64 -12.64 -27.79
CA TRP A 34 -31.41 -12.78 -26.56
C TRP A 34 -30.54 -13.10 -25.35
N VAL A 35 -29.56 -14.00 -25.50
CA VAL A 35 -28.59 -14.31 -24.43
C VAL A 35 -27.79 -13.09 -24.06
N VAL A 36 -27.26 -12.34 -25.03
CA VAL A 36 -26.50 -11.09 -24.76
C VAL A 36 -27.40 -10.07 -24.06
N TYR A 37 -28.64 -9.93 -24.49
CA TYR A 37 -29.63 -9.04 -23.84
C TYR A 37 -29.86 -9.46 -22.37
N ASP A 38 -30.07 -10.76 -22.11
CA ASP A 38 -30.30 -11.27 -20.77
C ASP A 38 -29.04 -11.05 -19.87
N CYS A 39 -27.86 -11.32 -20.39
CA CYS A 39 -26.61 -11.01 -19.66
C CYS A 39 -26.44 -9.52 -19.33
N ALA A 40 -26.92 -8.64 -20.22
CA ALA A 40 -26.79 -7.19 -20.04
C ALA A 40 -27.81 -6.60 -19.09
N SER A 41 -29.03 -7.16 -19.04
CA SER A 41 -30.22 -6.54 -18.39
C SER A 41 -30.71 -7.30 -17.16
N SER A 42 -30.30 -8.56 -16.96
CA SER A 42 -30.79 -9.36 -15.84
C SER A 42 -30.17 -8.98 -14.51
N ASP A 43 -31.01 -8.77 -13.50
CA ASP A 43 -30.62 -8.47 -12.13
C ASP A 43 -29.76 -9.58 -11.48
N ARG A 44 -29.77 -10.79 -12.02
CA ARG A 44 -28.96 -11.91 -11.53
C ARG A 44 -27.47 -11.72 -11.76
N PHE A 45 -27.06 -10.83 -12.68
CA PHE A 45 -25.68 -10.48 -12.99
C PHE A 45 -25.24 -9.17 -12.35
N GLN A 46 -26.08 -8.56 -11.53
CA GLN A 46 -25.69 -7.40 -10.73
C GLN A 46 -24.85 -7.85 -9.54
N VAL A 47 -23.72 -7.18 -9.31
CA VAL A 47 -22.80 -7.45 -8.19
C VAL A 47 -23.51 -7.23 -6.86
N ARG A 48 -23.75 -8.31 -6.13
CA ARG A 48 -24.35 -8.34 -4.80
C ARG A 48 -23.34 -8.65 -3.71
N SER A 49 -22.27 -9.35 -4.07
CA SER A 49 -21.23 -9.78 -3.14
C SER A 49 -19.87 -9.27 -3.60
N VAL A 50 -19.14 -8.63 -2.67
CA VAL A 50 -17.76 -8.23 -2.87
C VAL A 50 -16.92 -9.01 -1.88
N ARG A 51 -16.05 -9.90 -2.37
CA ARG A 51 -15.10 -10.62 -1.54
C ARG A 51 -13.78 -9.86 -1.49
N ILE A 52 -13.37 -9.41 -0.28
CA ILE A 52 -12.13 -8.70 -0.07
C ILE A 52 -11.19 -9.57 0.73
N GLN A 53 -9.95 -9.70 0.26
CA GLN A 53 -8.90 -10.51 0.89
C GLN A 53 -7.60 -9.71 1.00
N GLY A 54 -6.82 -10.00 2.06
CA GLY A 54 -5.51 -9.37 2.28
C GLY A 54 -5.57 -8.00 2.94
N ASN A 55 -6.77 -7.49 3.24
CA ASN A 55 -6.94 -6.28 4.03
C ASN A 55 -6.77 -6.58 5.52
N VAL A 56 -5.89 -5.84 6.20
CA VAL A 56 -5.60 -5.99 7.63
C VAL A 56 -5.70 -4.65 8.35
N LEU A 57 -5.05 -3.61 7.80
CA LEU A 57 -5.12 -2.23 8.29
C LEU A 57 -6.24 -1.43 7.63
N LEU A 58 -6.62 -1.79 6.41
CA LEU A 58 -7.79 -1.26 5.71
C LEU A 58 -9.06 -1.96 6.18
N SER A 59 -10.08 -1.17 6.47
CA SER A 59 -11.40 -1.74 6.73
C SER A 59 -12.06 -2.21 5.43
N ARG A 60 -12.88 -3.27 5.53
CA ARG A 60 -13.68 -3.75 4.42
C ARG A 60 -14.53 -2.63 3.81
N ALA A 61 -15.16 -1.80 4.65
CA ALA A 61 -16.03 -0.73 4.22
C ALA A 61 -15.29 0.35 3.41
N GLU A 62 -14.05 0.69 3.76
CA GLU A 62 -13.21 1.62 3.00
C GLU A 62 -12.96 1.09 1.59
N VAL A 63 -12.57 -0.18 1.47
CA VAL A 63 -12.30 -0.79 0.16
C VAL A 63 -13.57 -0.86 -0.69
N GLU A 64 -14.69 -1.30 -0.12
CA GLU A 64 -15.98 -1.39 -0.83
C GLU A 64 -16.45 -0.01 -1.31
N SER A 65 -16.32 1.04 -0.49
CA SER A 65 -16.72 2.39 -0.86
C SER A 65 -15.91 2.96 -2.02
N VAL A 66 -14.60 2.68 -2.05
CA VAL A 66 -13.70 3.15 -3.11
C VAL A 66 -13.85 2.30 -4.38
N ALA A 67 -14.02 1.00 -4.24
CA ALA A 67 -14.25 0.10 -5.37
C ALA A 67 -15.54 0.45 -6.12
N ALA A 68 -16.61 0.80 -5.39
CA ALA A 68 -17.91 1.25 -5.93
C ALA A 68 -18.45 0.33 -7.05
N VAL A 69 -18.43 -0.99 -6.82
CA VAL A 69 -18.86 -2.01 -7.81
C VAL A 69 -20.22 -2.60 -7.50
N THR A 70 -20.74 -2.42 -6.29
CA THR A 70 -22.04 -2.96 -5.87
C THR A 70 -23.17 -2.44 -6.75
N GLY A 71 -24.01 -3.33 -7.28
CA GLY A 71 -25.10 -3.01 -8.19
C GLY A 71 -24.67 -2.84 -9.66
N ALA A 72 -23.39 -2.83 -9.97
CA ALA A 72 -22.92 -2.86 -11.36
C ALA A 72 -23.14 -4.25 -11.97
N ASN A 73 -23.33 -4.34 -13.28
CA ASN A 73 -23.37 -5.64 -13.93
C ASN A 73 -21.97 -6.24 -14.04
N VAL A 74 -21.78 -7.49 -13.57
CA VAL A 74 -20.50 -8.18 -13.46
C VAL A 74 -19.72 -8.27 -14.78
N PHE A 75 -20.41 -8.33 -15.92
CA PHE A 75 -19.78 -8.35 -17.26
C PHE A 75 -19.22 -7.01 -17.69
N TRP A 76 -19.75 -5.90 -17.15
CA TRP A 76 -19.37 -4.53 -17.52
C TRP A 76 -18.49 -3.85 -16.46
N VAL A 77 -18.11 -4.56 -15.39
CA VAL A 77 -17.14 -4.03 -14.42
C VAL A 77 -15.80 -3.80 -15.11
N ASP A 78 -15.41 -2.55 -15.22
CA ASP A 78 -14.05 -2.19 -15.66
C ASP A 78 -13.07 -2.47 -14.54
N ARG A 79 -12.44 -3.65 -14.57
CA ARG A 79 -11.49 -4.13 -13.56
C ARG A 79 -10.28 -3.21 -13.45
N ALA A 80 -9.82 -2.63 -14.58
CA ALA A 80 -8.67 -1.73 -14.56
C ALA A 80 -9.00 -0.43 -13.81
N GLN A 81 -10.17 0.15 -14.09
CA GLN A 81 -10.63 1.36 -13.40
C GLN A 81 -10.87 1.10 -11.90
N VAL A 82 -11.45 -0.05 -11.53
CA VAL A 82 -11.63 -0.44 -10.12
C VAL A 82 -10.26 -0.59 -9.45
N ALA A 83 -9.31 -1.26 -10.10
CA ALA A 83 -7.96 -1.43 -9.58
C ALA A 83 -7.25 -0.08 -9.36
N GLU A 84 -7.40 0.88 -10.28
CA GLU A 84 -6.82 2.23 -10.11
C GLU A 84 -7.45 2.96 -8.93
N ARG A 85 -8.77 2.91 -8.75
CA ARG A 85 -9.43 3.52 -7.60
C ARG A 85 -8.95 2.93 -6.27
N VAL A 86 -8.87 1.60 -6.18
CA VAL A 86 -8.40 0.92 -4.95
C VAL A 86 -6.92 1.17 -4.72
N ARG A 87 -6.09 1.22 -5.78
CA ARG A 87 -4.65 1.52 -5.69
C ARG A 87 -4.37 2.95 -5.24
N ALA A 88 -5.31 3.88 -5.41
CA ALA A 88 -5.19 5.23 -4.91
C ALA A 88 -5.22 5.32 -3.36
N LEU A 89 -5.63 4.25 -2.67
CA LEU A 89 -5.51 4.16 -1.21
C LEU A 89 -4.02 4.02 -0.82
N PRO A 90 -3.46 4.89 0.03
CA PRO A 90 -2.03 4.88 0.38
C PRO A 90 -1.54 3.57 1.00
N LEU A 91 -2.41 2.85 1.70
CA LEU A 91 -2.12 1.54 2.30
C LEU A 91 -2.01 0.42 1.27
N VAL A 92 -2.46 0.62 0.02
CA VAL A 92 -2.45 -0.42 -1.02
C VAL A 92 -1.12 -0.42 -1.78
N GLN A 93 -0.39 -1.53 -1.69
CA GLN A 93 0.80 -1.76 -2.50
C GLN A 93 0.43 -2.38 -3.85
N ARG A 94 -0.45 -3.36 -3.84
CA ARG A 94 -0.94 -4.07 -5.02
C ARG A 94 -2.39 -4.46 -4.85
N VAL A 95 -3.13 -4.44 -5.95
CA VAL A 95 -4.50 -4.92 -5.99
C VAL A 95 -4.76 -5.72 -7.26
N GLU A 96 -5.51 -6.79 -7.13
CA GLU A 96 -5.99 -7.62 -8.24
C GLU A 96 -7.51 -7.72 -8.15
N ILE A 97 -8.18 -7.53 -9.28
CA ILE A 97 -9.63 -7.56 -9.37
C ILE A 97 -10.06 -8.76 -10.20
N GLY A 98 -10.79 -9.67 -9.59
CA GLY A 98 -11.48 -10.79 -10.21
C GLY A 98 -12.98 -10.54 -10.32
N ALA A 99 -13.66 -11.30 -11.16
CA ALA A 99 -15.11 -11.37 -11.20
C ALA A 99 -15.52 -12.82 -11.31
N THR A 100 -16.39 -13.24 -10.41
CA THR A 100 -16.94 -14.60 -10.33
C THR A 100 -18.43 -14.56 -10.61
N LEU A 101 -18.84 -15.31 -11.62
CA LEU A 101 -20.25 -15.38 -11.99
C LEU A 101 -21.08 -16.12 -10.91
N PRO A 102 -22.34 -15.72 -10.69
CA PRO A 102 -23.06 -14.73 -11.47
C PRO A 102 -22.90 -13.27 -10.99
N ASP A 103 -22.60 -13.00 -9.71
CA ASP A 103 -22.83 -11.73 -9.05
C ASP A 103 -21.75 -11.35 -8.02
N GLU A 104 -20.54 -11.91 -8.14
CA GLU A 104 -19.46 -11.67 -7.17
C GLU A 104 -18.25 -10.97 -7.82
N VAL A 105 -17.65 -10.02 -7.10
CA VAL A 105 -16.36 -9.41 -7.43
C VAL A 105 -15.37 -9.74 -6.33
N ASP A 106 -14.21 -10.27 -6.73
CA ASP A 106 -13.10 -10.59 -5.84
C ASP A 106 -12.07 -9.47 -5.90
N ILE A 107 -11.70 -8.92 -4.73
CA ILE A 107 -10.68 -7.87 -4.58
C ILE A 107 -9.57 -8.44 -3.69
N SER A 108 -8.43 -8.74 -4.28
CA SER A 108 -7.24 -9.21 -3.54
C SER A 108 -6.28 -8.04 -3.36
N ILE A 109 -5.97 -7.70 -2.11
CA ILE A 109 -5.13 -6.56 -1.76
C ILE A 109 -3.85 -7.05 -1.10
N VAL A 110 -2.72 -6.45 -1.47
CA VAL A 110 -1.48 -6.51 -0.71
C VAL A 110 -1.27 -5.14 -0.10
N GLU A 111 -1.33 -5.06 1.22
CA GLU A 111 -1.08 -3.81 1.94
C GLU A 111 0.41 -3.50 2.06
N ARG A 112 0.77 -2.21 2.05
CA ARG A 112 2.11 -1.72 2.38
C ARG A 112 2.44 -2.05 3.83
N GLN A 113 3.69 -2.42 4.08
CA GLN A 113 4.14 -2.74 5.44
C GLN A 113 4.59 -1.47 6.15
N PRO A 114 4.03 -1.17 7.34
CA PRO A 114 4.53 -0.07 8.16
C PRO A 114 6.00 -0.33 8.58
N ALA A 115 6.83 0.71 8.47
CA ALA A 115 8.25 0.65 8.85
C ALA A 115 8.59 1.55 10.04
N ALA A 116 7.86 2.65 10.22
CA ALA A 116 8.08 3.59 11.31
C ALA A 116 6.80 4.38 11.62
N PHE A 117 6.89 5.13 12.70
CA PHE A 117 5.97 6.21 12.97
C PHE A 117 6.69 7.53 12.72
N TRP A 118 6.01 8.42 12.04
CA TRP A 118 6.45 9.78 11.78
C TRP A 118 5.56 10.75 12.54
N VAL A 119 6.17 11.58 13.38
CA VAL A 119 5.46 12.60 14.16
C VAL A 119 5.76 13.95 13.54
N SER A 120 4.73 14.72 13.21
CA SER A 120 4.86 16.07 12.67
C SER A 120 3.86 16.98 13.37
N GLY A 121 4.37 17.91 14.18
CA GLY A 121 3.56 18.67 15.11
C GLY A 121 2.84 17.75 16.10
N ASP A 122 1.54 17.93 16.25
CA ASP A 122 0.70 17.13 17.15
C ASP A 122 0.13 15.85 16.50
N HIS A 123 0.56 15.53 15.27
CA HIS A 123 0.02 14.42 14.51
C HIS A 123 1.05 13.32 14.36
N SER A 124 0.56 12.08 14.43
CA SER A 124 1.35 10.87 14.21
C SER A 124 0.86 10.11 13.00
N TYR A 125 1.79 9.56 12.23
CA TYR A 125 1.51 8.85 10.98
C TYR A 125 2.25 7.52 10.94
N LEU A 126 1.62 6.50 10.36
CA LEU A 126 2.31 5.29 9.92
C LEU A 126 2.96 5.56 8.57
N VAL A 127 4.22 5.17 8.41
CA VAL A 127 4.98 5.30 7.17
C VAL A 127 5.60 3.97 6.76
N ASP A 128 5.75 3.76 5.46
CA ASP A 128 6.45 2.58 4.92
C ASP A 128 7.95 2.85 4.72
N THR A 129 8.68 1.84 4.24
CA THR A 129 10.12 1.93 3.96
C THR A 129 10.47 2.91 2.83
N GLU A 130 9.52 3.28 1.98
CA GLU A 130 9.67 4.26 0.89
C GLU A 130 9.37 5.69 1.34
N GLY A 131 9.00 5.87 2.62
CA GLY A 131 8.60 7.16 3.19
C GLY A 131 7.17 7.58 2.86
N VAL A 132 6.33 6.70 2.36
CA VAL A 132 4.94 7.02 2.07
C VAL A 132 4.12 7.03 3.35
N ILE A 133 3.40 8.12 3.59
CA ILE A 133 2.42 8.23 4.68
C ILE A 133 1.25 7.30 4.39
N LEU A 134 1.08 6.27 5.19
CA LEU A 134 0.04 5.26 5.02
C LEU A 134 -1.28 5.70 5.64
N LYS A 135 -1.22 6.17 6.88
CA LYS A 135 -2.40 6.52 7.66
C LYS A 135 -2.01 7.46 8.81
N ALA A 136 -2.87 8.44 9.11
CA ALA A 136 -2.80 9.17 10.37
C ALA A 136 -3.23 8.24 11.53
N VAL A 137 -2.54 8.33 12.65
CA VAL A 137 -2.86 7.60 13.87
C VAL A 137 -2.96 8.57 15.04
N ASP A 138 -3.87 8.31 15.93
CA ASP A 138 -4.00 9.11 17.15
C ASP A 138 -2.88 8.78 18.15
N ALA A 139 -2.63 9.71 19.09
CA ALA A 139 -1.61 9.57 20.12
C ALA A 139 -1.90 8.34 21.01
N GLU A 140 -3.15 7.96 21.18
CA GLU A 140 -3.58 6.82 21.97
C GLU A 140 -3.17 5.50 21.30
N THR A 141 -3.34 5.37 20.00
CA THR A 141 -2.81 4.26 19.19
C THR A 141 -1.29 4.21 19.21
N GLN A 142 -0.62 5.35 19.27
CA GLN A 142 0.84 5.44 19.42
C GLN A 142 1.29 4.97 20.80
N HIS A 143 0.58 5.27 21.88
CA HIS A 143 0.88 4.85 23.26
C HIS A 143 0.40 3.42 23.57
N ALA A 144 -0.69 2.96 22.97
CA ALA A 144 -1.20 1.58 23.09
C ALA A 144 -0.25 0.50 22.58
N ARG A 145 0.89 0.91 22.03
CA ARG A 145 2.04 0.07 21.69
C ARG A 145 2.75 -0.56 22.88
N ALA A 146 2.72 0.07 24.03
CA ALA A 146 3.02 -0.61 25.27
C ALA A 146 1.81 -1.48 25.61
N CYS A 147 1.55 -2.51 24.84
CA CYS A 147 0.52 -3.54 24.93
C CYS A 147 0.10 -3.89 26.36
N ALA A 148 -0.49 -2.94 27.07
CA ALA A 148 -1.03 -3.15 28.38
C ALA A 148 -2.33 -3.96 28.27
N GLY A 149 -2.19 -5.27 27.94
CA GLY A 149 -3.28 -6.25 28.08
C GLY A 149 -4.25 -6.40 26.90
N GLN A 150 -4.01 -5.77 25.76
CA GLN A 150 -4.77 -6.01 24.52
C GLN A 150 -3.89 -6.64 23.41
N PRO A 151 -4.46 -7.42 22.49
CA PRO A 151 -3.69 -7.97 21.38
C PRO A 151 -3.22 -6.84 20.45
N CYS A 152 -1.95 -6.45 20.59
CA CYS A 152 -1.30 -5.52 19.66
C CYS A 152 -1.13 -6.19 18.31
N ASP A 153 -1.24 -5.43 17.23
CA ASP A 153 -0.76 -5.89 15.94
C ASP A 153 0.77 -6.07 16.03
N PRO A 154 1.27 -7.32 15.96
CA PRO A 154 2.70 -7.60 16.10
C PRO A 154 3.57 -6.89 15.07
N ARG A 155 2.96 -6.37 13.99
CA ARG A 155 3.66 -5.59 12.95
C ARG A 155 3.98 -4.16 13.39
N LEU A 156 3.29 -3.64 14.40
CA LEU A 156 3.46 -2.27 14.89
C LEU A 156 4.34 -2.18 16.15
N ALA A 157 4.53 -3.27 16.86
CA ALA A 157 5.14 -3.27 18.18
C ALA A 157 6.59 -2.75 18.26
N PRO A 158 7.51 -3.02 17.31
CA PRO A 158 8.90 -2.56 17.42
C PRO A 158 9.26 -1.36 16.53
N LEU A 159 8.28 -0.65 15.96
CA LEU A 159 8.57 0.41 14.98
C LEU A 159 9.24 1.62 15.62
N PRO A 160 10.33 2.18 15.05
CA PRO A 160 10.91 3.43 15.50
C PRO A 160 9.96 4.60 15.34
N THR A 161 10.12 5.61 16.20
CA THR A 161 9.41 6.88 16.07
C THR A 161 10.41 7.96 15.68
N VAL A 162 10.13 8.65 14.58
CA VAL A 162 10.90 9.80 14.10
C VAL A 162 10.04 11.05 14.24
N ALA A 163 10.52 12.04 15.00
CA ALA A 163 9.84 13.32 15.17
C ALA A 163 10.41 14.35 14.20
N GLN A 164 9.59 14.90 13.34
CA GLN A 164 9.94 16.01 12.46
C GLN A 164 9.82 17.33 13.22
N LEU A 165 10.94 18.05 13.38
CA LEU A 165 11.00 19.25 14.21
C LEU A 165 10.38 20.48 13.54
N ASP A 166 10.47 20.57 12.20
CA ASP A 166 9.96 21.66 11.36
C ASP A 166 8.66 21.26 10.64
N GLY A 167 7.91 20.33 11.24
CA GLY A 167 6.82 19.63 10.59
C GLY A 167 5.53 20.43 10.45
N GLN A 168 4.97 20.36 9.25
CA GLN A 168 3.59 20.73 8.96
C GLN A 168 2.70 19.47 8.98
N PRO A 169 1.39 19.61 9.13
CA PRO A 169 0.48 18.48 8.98
C PRO A 169 0.65 17.81 7.61
N LEU A 170 0.73 16.48 7.62
CA LEU A 170 0.88 15.65 6.44
C LEU A 170 -0.44 14.94 6.11
N MET A 171 -0.58 14.50 4.87
CA MET A 171 -1.75 13.73 4.44
C MET A 171 -1.34 12.31 4.02
N PRO A 172 -2.24 11.33 4.15
CA PRO A 172 -2.02 10.01 3.57
C PRO A 172 -1.67 10.10 2.08
N GLY A 173 -0.57 9.45 1.67
CA GLY A 173 0.01 9.54 0.34
C GLY A 173 1.18 10.52 0.20
N ASP A 174 1.37 11.45 1.13
CA ASP A 174 2.56 12.30 1.17
C ASP A 174 3.82 11.47 1.43
N ARG A 175 4.99 12.06 1.16
CA ARG A 175 6.28 11.41 1.36
C ARG A 175 7.14 12.16 2.37
N VAL A 176 7.75 11.41 3.26
CA VAL A 176 8.78 11.87 4.19
C VAL A 176 10.16 11.34 3.77
N ASP A 177 11.19 11.73 4.48
CA ASP A 177 12.57 11.32 4.18
C ASP A 177 12.78 9.82 4.46
N ALA A 178 12.87 9.03 3.38
CA ALA A 178 13.08 7.59 3.47
C ALA A 178 14.47 7.24 4.03
N SER A 179 15.48 8.11 3.84
CA SER A 179 16.82 7.86 4.38
C SER A 179 16.86 7.99 5.89
N ALA A 180 16.13 8.95 6.44
CA ALA A 180 15.95 9.10 7.89
C ALA A 180 15.26 7.87 8.50
N LEU A 181 14.27 7.32 7.83
CA LEU A 181 13.57 6.10 8.27
C LEU A 181 14.50 4.88 8.26
N ALA A 182 15.21 4.66 7.15
CA ALA A 182 16.14 3.54 7.02
C ALA A 182 17.24 3.62 8.07
N THR A 183 17.81 4.82 8.26
CA THR A 183 18.85 5.05 9.25
C THR A 183 18.34 4.86 10.69
N SER A 184 17.16 5.38 11.02
CA SER A 184 16.56 5.19 12.35
C SER A 184 16.32 3.71 12.67
N ALA A 185 15.84 2.93 11.70
CA ALA A 185 15.64 1.49 11.86
C ALA A 185 16.95 0.73 12.16
N LEU A 186 18.04 1.09 11.49
CA LEU A 186 19.37 0.53 11.77
C LEU A 186 19.90 0.97 13.16
N LEU A 187 19.77 2.25 13.50
CA LEU A 187 20.25 2.81 14.75
C LEU A 187 19.55 2.23 15.98
N VAL A 188 18.28 1.81 15.89
CA VAL A 188 17.59 1.10 16.97
C VAL A 188 18.39 -0.13 17.46
N SER A 189 19.02 -0.86 16.55
CA SER A 189 19.81 -2.05 16.88
C SER A 189 21.28 -1.75 17.15
N LEU A 190 21.86 -0.77 16.44
CA LEU A 190 23.31 -0.50 16.50
C LEU A 190 23.71 0.34 17.72
N LEU A 191 22.92 1.36 18.11
CA LEU A 191 23.27 2.24 19.23
C LEU A 191 23.41 1.51 20.57
N PRO A 192 22.51 0.58 20.95
CA PRO A 192 22.67 -0.18 22.18
C PRO A 192 23.95 -1.03 22.19
N SER A 193 24.40 -1.54 21.03
CA SER A 193 25.62 -2.36 20.92
C SER A 193 26.90 -1.58 21.23
N VAL A 194 26.88 -0.26 21.09
CA VAL A 194 27.95 0.65 21.44
C VAL A 194 27.68 1.39 22.76
N GLY A 195 26.71 0.94 23.56
CA GLY A 195 26.40 1.49 24.88
C GLY A 195 25.69 2.84 24.84
N VAL A 196 25.01 3.19 23.74
CA VAL A 196 24.22 4.41 23.61
C VAL A 196 22.74 4.05 23.71
N GLN A 197 22.00 4.73 24.59
CA GLN A 197 20.55 4.55 24.73
C GLN A 197 19.84 5.74 24.10
N PRO A 198 19.23 5.55 22.90
CA PRO A 198 18.45 6.61 22.27
C PRO A 198 17.15 6.85 23.06
N LEU A 199 16.74 8.11 23.17
CA LEU A 199 15.41 8.50 23.67
C LEU A 199 14.37 8.56 22.56
N GLY A 200 14.83 8.73 21.31
CA GLY A 200 14.01 8.84 20.12
C GLY A 200 14.87 9.23 18.92
N PHE A 201 14.22 9.54 17.83
CA PHE A 201 14.85 10.06 16.62
C PHE A 201 14.16 11.37 16.25
N GLU A 202 14.93 12.40 15.99
CA GLU A 202 14.46 13.70 15.55
C GLU A 202 15.02 13.99 14.17
N TRP A 203 14.20 14.50 13.29
CA TRP A 203 14.60 14.83 11.94
C TRP A 203 14.24 16.28 11.60
N SER A 204 15.17 16.98 10.97
CA SER A 204 14.89 18.25 10.32
C SER A 204 15.63 18.33 8.99
N ARG A 205 15.14 19.18 8.10
CA ARG A 205 15.77 19.37 6.79
C ARG A 205 17.20 19.90 6.89
N ASP A 206 17.49 20.71 7.91
CA ASP A 206 18.78 21.37 8.07
C ASP A 206 19.80 20.51 8.81
N SER A 207 19.37 19.80 9.86
CA SER A 207 20.27 19.02 10.72
C SER A 207 20.36 17.54 10.33
N GLY A 208 19.43 17.05 9.49
CA GLY A 208 19.32 15.63 9.20
C GLY A 208 18.73 14.85 10.38
N LEU A 209 19.19 13.64 10.62
CA LEU A 209 18.73 12.78 11.70
C LEU A 209 19.53 13.02 12.98
N GLU A 210 18.90 13.50 14.02
CA GLU A 210 19.44 13.68 15.36
C GLU A 210 18.89 12.62 16.31
N VAL A 211 19.74 12.15 17.21
CA VAL A 211 19.41 11.15 18.20
C VAL A 211 19.71 11.73 19.59
N PRO A 212 18.69 12.21 20.32
CA PRO A 212 18.86 12.54 21.73
C PRO A 212 19.09 11.27 22.54
N THR A 213 20.05 11.31 23.46
CA THR A 213 20.44 10.16 24.26
C THR A 213 20.02 10.32 25.73
N ARG A 214 19.93 9.20 26.45
CA ARG A 214 19.63 9.21 27.90
C ARG A 214 20.71 9.93 28.73
N ASP A 215 21.95 9.97 28.22
CA ASP A 215 23.07 10.62 28.88
C ASP A 215 23.09 12.15 28.70
N GLY A 216 22.08 12.72 28.00
CA GLY A 216 21.88 14.15 27.84
C GLY A 216 22.58 14.80 26.64
N TRP A 217 23.36 14.06 25.86
CA TRP A 217 23.98 14.54 24.63
C TRP A 217 23.21 14.07 23.39
N ARG A 218 23.49 14.66 22.24
CA ARG A 218 22.84 14.35 20.96
C ARG A 218 23.86 13.84 19.95
N ALA A 219 23.46 12.92 19.08
CA ALA A 219 24.27 12.48 17.95
C ALA A 219 23.58 12.87 16.63
N ARG A 220 24.35 13.32 15.63
CA ARG A 220 23.86 13.57 14.27
C ARG A 220 24.39 12.51 13.32
N PHE A 221 23.46 11.97 12.53
CA PHE A 221 23.76 10.96 11.53
C PHE A 221 23.34 11.43 10.14
N ASP A 222 24.09 10.97 9.12
CA ASP A 222 23.71 11.15 7.73
C ASP A 222 23.03 9.88 7.20
N GLY A 223 21.83 10.02 6.68
CA GLY A 223 21.07 8.92 6.12
C GLY A 223 21.64 8.34 4.83
N SER A 224 22.51 9.08 4.13
CA SER A 224 23.14 8.65 2.87
C SER A 224 24.53 8.06 3.05
N GLY A 225 25.12 8.20 4.25
CA GLY A 225 26.47 7.79 4.56
C GLY A 225 26.62 6.32 4.97
N ASN A 226 27.88 5.89 5.13
CA ASN A 226 28.19 4.57 5.67
C ASN A 226 27.93 4.55 7.18
N ILE A 227 26.84 3.92 7.59
CA ILE A 227 26.41 3.87 8.99
C ILE A 227 27.43 3.16 9.90
N ASP A 228 28.10 2.13 9.41
CA ASP A 228 29.11 1.41 10.21
C ASP A 228 30.31 2.32 10.53
N GLN A 229 30.72 3.14 9.57
CA GLN A 229 31.79 4.14 9.80
C GLN A 229 31.33 5.23 10.76
N GLN A 230 30.08 5.69 10.67
CA GLN A 230 29.52 6.67 11.60
C GLN A 230 29.45 6.11 13.03
N ILE A 231 29.05 4.86 13.20
CA ILE A 231 29.03 4.17 14.50
C ILE A 231 30.45 3.98 15.05
N ALA A 232 31.42 3.62 14.20
CA ALA A 232 32.81 3.49 14.61
C ALA A 232 33.39 4.85 15.07
N SER A 233 33.10 5.92 14.35
CA SER A 233 33.51 7.30 14.72
C SER A 233 32.88 7.73 16.04
N LEU A 234 31.57 7.46 16.23
CA LEU A 234 30.86 7.74 17.48
C LEU A 234 31.51 7.03 18.66
N ARG A 235 31.83 5.75 18.52
CA ARG A 235 32.56 4.97 19.55
C ARG A 235 33.89 5.56 19.88
N SER A 236 34.68 5.91 18.86
CA SER A 236 36.04 6.50 19.05
C SER A 236 35.99 7.82 19.83
N ILE A 237 35.04 8.72 19.48
CA ILE A 237 34.84 9.98 20.20
C ILE A 237 34.44 9.74 21.66
N ARG A 238 33.51 8.82 21.90
CA ARG A 238 33.09 8.51 23.27
C ARG A 238 34.22 7.93 24.12
N ASP A 239 35.06 7.05 23.56
CA ASP A 239 36.23 6.50 24.23
C ASP A 239 37.26 7.61 24.55
N GLU A 240 37.40 8.60 23.67
CA GLU A 240 38.27 9.79 23.93
C GLU A 240 37.69 10.66 25.05
N LEU A 241 36.37 11.00 24.98
CA LEU A 241 35.71 11.78 26.02
C LEU A 241 35.78 11.10 27.39
N ALA A 242 35.63 9.78 27.44
CA ALA A 242 35.78 9.02 28.68
C ALA A 242 37.21 9.08 29.26
N ARG A 243 38.24 9.03 28.40
CA ARG A 243 39.64 9.12 28.81
C ARG A 243 40.03 10.54 29.31
N THR A 244 39.51 11.56 28.64
CA THR A 244 39.84 12.96 28.96
C THR A 244 38.92 13.55 30.02
N ARG A 245 37.90 12.81 30.50
CA ARG A 245 36.80 13.30 31.35
C ARG A 245 36.09 14.52 30.74
N GLY A 246 36.08 14.57 29.40
CA GLY A 246 35.35 15.59 28.64
C GLY A 246 33.86 15.35 28.66
N ALA A 247 33.09 16.40 28.37
CA ALA A 247 31.67 16.33 28.10
C ALA A 247 31.41 16.86 26.70
N ALA A 248 30.39 16.35 26.05
CA ALA A 248 29.90 16.87 24.77
C ALA A 248 28.40 17.03 24.87
N GLU A 249 27.88 18.10 24.26
CA GLU A 249 26.43 18.30 24.08
C GLU A 249 25.96 17.71 22.75
N LEU A 250 26.86 17.73 21.75
CA LEU A 250 26.58 17.24 20.40
C LEU A 250 27.79 16.52 19.84
N ILE A 251 27.57 15.34 19.26
CA ILE A 251 28.54 14.57 18.48
C ILE A 251 27.99 14.46 17.05
N ASP A 252 28.69 15.07 16.09
CA ASP A 252 28.31 15.01 14.68
C ASP A 252 29.19 14.02 13.93
N VAL A 253 28.61 12.92 13.49
CA VAL A 253 29.30 11.84 12.78
C VAL A 253 28.97 11.79 11.28
N ARG A 254 28.22 12.76 10.76
CA ARG A 254 27.82 12.82 9.35
C ARG A 254 29.01 12.83 8.38
N PHE A 255 30.12 13.42 8.80
CA PHE A 255 31.30 13.64 7.97
C PHE A 255 32.38 12.56 8.16
N GLY A 256 32.00 11.30 8.34
CA GLY A 256 32.85 10.12 8.32
C GLY A 256 34.26 10.26 8.87
N ASP A 257 35.14 10.86 8.09
CA ASP A 257 36.59 11.03 8.40
C ASP A 257 36.90 12.25 9.28
N ARG A 258 35.94 13.15 9.50
CA ARG A 258 36.08 14.39 10.28
C ARG A 258 34.91 14.60 11.24
N PRO A 259 34.65 13.63 12.12
CA PRO A 259 33.63 13.81 13.13
C PRO A 259 34.05 14.95 14.07
N TYR A 260 33.12 15.73 14.56
CA TYR A 260 33.40 16.74 15.56
C TYR A 260 32.42 16.66 16.74
N PHE A 261 32.82 17.23 17.84
CA PHE A 261 31.96 17.35 19.02
C PHE A 261 32.11 18.74 19.66
N ARG A 262 31.07 19.16 20.35
CA ARG A 262 31.08 20.40 21.13
C ARG A 262 30.35 20.22 22.45
#